data_50b08e5093d733d2bc2980e7a03c9527
#
_entry.id   50b08e5093d733d2bc2980e7a03c9527
#
_cell.length_a   1.000
_cell.length_b   1.000
_cell.length_c   1.000
_cell.angle_alpha   90.00
_cell.angle_beta   90.00
_cell.angle_gamma   90.00
#
_symmetry.space_group_name_H-M   'P 1'
#
loop_
_entity.id
_entity.type
_entity.pdbx_description
1 polymer ?
#
loop_
_entity_poly.entity_id
_entity_poly.type
_entity_poly.pdbx_seq_one_letter_code
_entity_poly.pdbx_strand_id
1 'polypeptide(L)'
;MNPRALMLSCFVLLLGGGCSSFNREWKEAAQKPAQGVEGRWIGRWHSDYNQHEGPLRCLITKKDGNTYSTRFHAKYKLGFLTIGYPYDMNMTITRADESYRFKGEADLGRLAGGVYRYDGNGTNAGIDMNYRASKDFGTFELERPKDIE
;
A
#
# COMPACT_ATOMS: atom_id res chain seq x y z
N MET A 1 3.04 36.53 -13.02
CA MET A 1 3.23 35.16 -12.55
C MET A 1 2.19 34.26 -13.20
N ASN A 2 2.61 33.23 -13.89
CA ASN A 2 1.72 32.42 -14.74
C ASN A 2 0.88 31.50 -13.86
N PRO A 3 -0.46 31.51 -13.88
CA PRO A 3 -1.31 30.70 -12.99
C PRO A 3 -1.11 29.20 -13.15
N ARG A 4 -0.58 28.77 -14.29
CA ARG A 4 -0.22 27.37 -14.55
C ARG A 4 0.98 26.89 -13.73
N ALA A 5 1.94 27.77 -13.43
CA ALA A 5 3.11 27.46 -12.61
C ALA A 5 2.73 27.33 -11.11
N LEU A 6 1.74 28.11 -10.67
CA LEU A 6 1.25 28.07 -9.29
C LEU A 6 0.47 26.78 -9.01
N MET A 7 -0.33 26.28 -9.96
CA MET A 7 -1.03 24.99 -9.84
C MET A 7 -0.07 23.80 -9.80
N LEU A 8 1.00 23.83 -10.56
CA LEU A 8 1.98 22.73 -10.55
C LEU A 8 2.77 22.69 -9.23
N SER A 9 3.06 23.86 -8.66
CA SER A 9 3.76 23.98 -7.37
C SER A 9 2.91 23.49 -6.19
N CYS A 10 1.60 23.77 -6.18
CA CYS A 10 0.67 23.25 -5.14
C CYS A 10 0.47 21.74 -5.23
N PHE A 11 0.50 21.16 -6.43
CA PHE A 11 0.33 19.71 -6.61
C PHE A 11 1.55 18.92 -6.10
N VAL A 12 2.76 19.45 -6.29
CA VAL A 12 3.99 18.83 -5.75
C VAL A 12 4.07 18.88 -4.23
N LEU A 13 3.52 19.92 -3.59
CA LEU A 13 3.49 20.05 -2.13
C LEU A 13 2.53 19.07 -1.45
N LEU A 14 1.44 18.68 -2.11
CA LEU A 14 0.47 17.70 -1.58
C LEU A 14 1.02 16.27 -1.60
N LEU A 15 1.89 15.93 -2.55
CA LEU A 15 2.51 14.61 -2.63
C LEU A 15 3.63 14.41 -1.59
N GLY A 16 4.29 15.48 -1.16
CA GLY A 16 5.38 15.43 -0.18
C GLY A 16 4.91 15.07 1.24
N GLY A 17 3.71 15.51 1.64
CA GLY A 17 3.17 15.27 2.98
C GLY A 17 2.84 13.81 3.26
N GLY A 18 2.28 13.09 2.30
CA GLY A 18 1.91 11.67 2.45
C GLY A 18 3.11 10.73 2.60
N CYS A 19 4.16 10.96 1.83
CA CYS A 19 5.38 10.15 1.92
C CYS A 19 6.14 10.36 3.24
N SER A 20 6.17 11.58 3.76
CA SER A 20 6.84 11.88 5.02
C SER A 20 6.12 11.26 6.22
N SER A 21 4.80 11.28 6.26
CA SER A 21 4.00 10.66 7.32
C SER A 21 4.13 9.13 7.30
N PHE A 22 4.09 8.51 6.12
CA PHE A 22 4.30 7.07 5.97
C PHE A 22 5.68 6.66 6.49
N ASN A 23 6.74 7.36 6.10
CA ASN A 23 8.10 7.02 6.54
C ASN A 23 8.29 7.18 8.05
N ARG A 24 7.65 8.16 8.68
CA ARG A 24 7.66 8.32 10.13
C ARG A 24 7.00 7.12 10.81
N GLU A 25 5.77 6.79 10.43
CA GLU A 25 5.04 5.66 11.00
C GLU A 25 5.73 4.32 10.73
N TRP A 26 6.38 4.18 9.57
CA TRP A 26 7.19 3.02 9.25
C TRP A 26 8.35 2.83 10.23
N LYS A 27 9.05 3.91 10.58
CA LYS A 27 10.13 3.89 11.58
C LYS A 27 9.61 3.61 12.99
N GLU A 28 8.48 4.20 13.36
CA GLU A 28 7.84 3.97 14.65
C GLU A 28 7.39 2.51 14.80
N ALA A 29 6.83 1.93 13.75
CA ALA A 29 6.42 0.52 13.73
C ALA A 29 7.61 -0.45 13.81
N ALA A 30 8.80 -0.03 13.34
CA ALA A 30 10.03 -0.81 13.48
C ALA A 30 10.44 -1.04 14.94
N GLN A 31 10.04 -0.15 15.84
CA GLN A 31 10.35 -0.21 17.28
C GLN A 31 9.39 -1.13 18.07
N LYS A 32 8.35 -1.62 17.42
CA LYS A 32 7.32 -2.45 18.06
C LYS A 32 7.39 -3.89 17.53
N PRO A 33 7.26 -4.90 18.38
CA PRO A 33 7.16 -6.28 17.91
C PRO A 33 5.90 -6.46 17.07
N ALA A 34 6.02 -7.18 15.96
CA ALA A 34 4.88 -7.52 15.13
C ALA A 34 3.92 -8.46 15.88
N GLN A 35 2.62 -8.18 15.81
CA GLN A 35 1.58 -9.00 16.42
C GLN A 35 0.59 -9.48 15.34
N GLY A 36 0.54 -10.77 15.09
CA GLY A 36 -0.31 -11.32 14.05
C GLY A 36 0.01 -10.70 12.69
N VAL A 37 -0.98 -10.05 12.05
CA VAL A 37 -0.79 -9.35 10.77
C VAL A 37 -0.37 -7.89 10.92
N GLU A 38 -0.38 -7.35 12.13
CA GLU A 38 -0.01 -5.95 12.36
C GLU A 38 1.47 -5.70 12.13
N GLY A 39 1.81 -4.45 11.82
CA GLY A 39 3.16 -3.99 11.63
C GLY A 39 3.55 -3.82 10.17
N ARG A 40 4.85 -3.92 9.94
CA ARG A 40 5.47 -3.64 8.63
C ARG A 40 5.48 -4.86 7.72
N TRP A 41 5.24 -4.61 6.44
CA TRP A 41 5.32 -5.58 5.36
C TRP A 41 6.06 -4.96 4.16
N ILE A 42 6.91 -5.72 3.53
CA ILE A 42 7.64 -5.33 2.32
C ILE A 42 7.39 -6.35 1.22
N GLY A 43 7.47 -5.94 -0.01
CA GLY A 43 7.34 -6.84 -1.13
C GLY A 43 7.22 -6.12 -2.46
N ARG A 44 6.35 -6.63 -3.31
CA ARG A 44 6.20 -6.18 -4.68
C ARG A 44 4.73 -6.11 -5.07
N TRP A 45 4.43 -5.21 -5.98
CA TRP A 45 3.22 -5.21 -6.77
C TRP A 45 3.55 -5.54 -8.22
N HIS A 46 2.63 -6.24 -8.88
CA HIS A 46 2.70 -6.56 -10.30
C HIS A 46 1.34 -6.33 -10.95
N SER A 47 1.32 -5.63 -12.09
CA SER A 47 0.13 -5.47 -12.92
C SER A 47 0.15 -6.48 -14.05
N ASP A 48 -0.85 -7.35 -14.07
CA ASP A 48 -1.07 -8.27 -15.19
C ASP A 48 -1.64 -7.57 -16.41
N TYR A 49 -2.18 -6.36 -16.23
CA TYR A 49 -2.75 -5.56 -17.31
C TYR A 49 -1.67 -4.92 -18.20
N ASN A 50 -0.64 -4.35 -17.62
CA ASN A 50 0.38 -3.60 -18.37
C ASN A 50 1.82 -4.09 -18.13
N GLN A 51 1.99 -5.18 -17.36
CA GLN A 51 3.27 -5.81 -17.01
C GLN A 51 4.24 -4.90 -16.23
N HIS A 52 3.72 -3.82 -15.64
CA HIS A 52 4.51 -3.00 -14.72
C HIS A 52 4.58 -3.66 -13.34
N GLU A 53 5.67 -3.42 -12.66
CA GLU A 53 5.91 -3.91 -11.31
C GLU A 53 6.79 -2.95 -10.53
N GLY A 54 6.81 -3.10 -9.22
CA GLY A 54 7.67 -2.30 -8.37
C GLY A 54 7.65 -2.70 -6.91
N PRO A 55 8.53 -2.09 -6.11
CA PRO A 55 8.53 -2.28 -4.67
C PRO A 55 7.24 -1.80 -4.02
N LEU A 56 6.81 -2.52 -3.00
CA LEU A 56 5.63 -2.22 -2.20
C LEU A 56 5.98 -2.30 -0.72
N ARG A 57 5.55 -1.32 0.06
CA ARG A 57 5.54 -1.38 1.52
C ARG A 57 4.11 -1.27 2.01
N CYS A 58 3.79 -1.99 3.06
CA CYS A 58 2.48 -1.91 3.70
C CYS A 58 2.64 -1.85 5.21
N LEU A 59 1.86 -0.99 5.85
CA LEU A 59 1.75 -0.87 7.29
C LEU A 59 0.31 -1.21 7.68
N ILE A 60 0.16 -2.24 8.53
CA ILE A 60 -1.14 -2.72 9.00
C ILE A 60 -1.29 -2.39 10.48
N THR A 61 -2.39 -1.72 10.83
CA THR A 61 -2.71 -1.35 12.21
C THR A 61 -4.17 -1.70 12.50
N LYS A 62 -4.39 -2.43 13.59
CA LYS A 62 -5.75 -2.78 14.02
C LYS A 62 -6.52 -1.53 14.43
N LYS A 63 -7.77 -1.44 14.02
CA LYS A 63 -8.70 -0.38 14.43
C LYS A 63 -9.76 -0.93 15.39
N ASP A 64 -10.69 -1.72 14.88
CA ASP A 64 -11.82 -2.24 15.65
C ASP A 64 -12.31 -3.55 15.04
N GLY A 65 -12.63 -4.54 15.89
CA GLY A 65 -13.10 -5.86 15.43
C GLY A 65 -12.17 -6.49 14.41
N ASN A 66 -12.67 -6.71 13.19
CA ASN A 66 -11.92 -7.23 12.06
C ASN A 66 -11.48 -6.13 11.07
N THR A 67 -11.64 -4.86 11.43
CA THR A 67 -11.23 -3.73 10.60
C THR A 67 -9.82 -3.29 10.96
N TYR A 68 -8.98 -3.17 9.94
CA TYR A 68 -7.60 -2.73 10.01
C TYR A 68 -7.37 -1.54 9.09
N SER A 69 -6.62 -0.55 9.54
CA SER A 69 -6.04 0.46 8.67
C SER A 69 -4.84 -0.15 7.96
N THR A 70 -4.83 -0.07 6.64
CA THR A 70 -3.70 -0.50 5.82
C THR A 70 -3.20 0.69 5.02
N ARG A 71 -1.95 1.03 5.20
CA ARG A 71 -1.25 2.09 4.48
C ARG A 71 -0.26 1.45 3.53
N PHE A 72 -0.45 1.71 2.24
CA PHE A 72 0.44 1.23 1.19
C PHE A 72 1.33 2.36 0.67
N HIS A 73 2.53 1.99 0.28
CA HIS A 73 3.45 2.86 -0.43
C HIS A 73 4.06 2.07 -1.58
N ALA A 74 3.45 2.22 -2.74
CA ALA A 74 3.94 1.63 -3.99
C ALA A 74 4.96 2.55 -4.65
N LYS A 75 6.01 1.98 -5.23
CA LYS A 75 6.94 2.70 -6.09
C LYS A 75 6.83 2.16 -7.51
N TYR A 76 6.86 3.07 -8.48
CA TYR A 76 6.91 2.72 -9.90
C TYR A 76 7.89 3.62 -10.65
N LYS A 77 8.41 3.10 -11.73
CA LYS A 77 9.34 3.83 -12.59
C LYS A 77 8.60 4.46 -13.76
N LEU A 78 8.84 5.74 -13.95
CA LEU A 78 8.41 6.49 -15.15
C LEU A 78 9.67 7.02 -15.85
N GLY A 79 10.18 6.27 -16.83
CA GLY A 79 11.47 6.52 -17.45
C GLY A 79 12.60 6.41 -16.41
N PHE A 80 13.35 7.49 -16.20
CA PHE A 80 14.43 7.56 -15.20
C PHE A 80 13.95 7.98 -13.80
N LEU A 81 12.69 8.37 -13.66
CA LEU A 81 12.11 8.80 -12.38
C LEU A 81 11.48 7.62 -11.64
N THR A 82 11.70 7.57 -10.33
CA THR A 82 10.97 6.69 -9.42
C THR A 82 9.95 7.51 -8.65
N ILE A 83 8.69 7.17 -8.79
CA ILE A 83 7.58 7.86 -8.14
C ILE A 83 7.03 6.96 -7.05
N GLY A 84 6.88 7.52 -5.83
CA GLY A 84 6.19 6.87 -4.73
C GLY A 84 4.73 7.30 -4.68
N TYR A 85 3.83 6.33 -4.52
CA TYR A 85 2.40 6.55 -4.41
C TYR A 85 1.88 5.97 -3.09
N PRO A 86 1.70 6.80 -2.06
CA PRO A 86 1.08 6.39 -0.81
C PRO A 86 -0.44 6.43 -0.93
N TYR A 87 -1.11 5.43 -0.37
CA TYR A 87 -2.57 5.44 -0.21
C TYR A 87 -2.98 4.58 0.99
N ASP A 88 -4.15 4.91 1.52
CA ASP A 88 -4.69 4.29 2.72
C ASP A 88 -6.04 3.65 2.40
N MET A 89 -6.33 2.53 3.04
CA MET A 89 -7.64 1.94 3.04
C MET A 89 -7.94 1.23 4.36
N ASN A 90 -9.20 1.00 4.63
CA ASN A 90 -9.60 0.04 5.65
C ASN A 90 -9.81 -1.32 5.00
N MET A 91 -9.20 -2.34 5.57
CA MET A 91 -9.40 -3.73 5.18
C MET A 91 -10.13 -4.50 6.26
N THR A 92 -10.97 -5.43 5.85
CA THR A 92 -11.46 -6.49 6.73
C THR A 92 -10.46 -7.62 6.71
N ILE A 93 -9.88 -7.95 7.86
CA ILE A 93 -8.94 -9.06 8.01
C ILE A 93 -9.53 -10.05 9.00
N THR A 94 -9.83 -11.24 8.53
CA THR A 94 -10.43 -12.31 9.32
C THR A 94 -9.43 -13.42 9.52
N ARG A 95 -9.22 -13.82 10.77
CA ARG A 95 -8.37 -14.97 11.11
C ARG A 95 -9.14 -16.28 10.97
N ALA A 96 -8.50 -17.27 10.37
CA ALA A 96 -8.96 -18.66 10.29
C ALA A 96 -7.76 -19.57 10.62
N ASP A 97 -7.73 -20.10 11.84
CA ASP A 97 -6.60 -20.86 12.38
C ASP A 97 -5.28 -20.06 12.35
N GLU A 98 -4.29 -20.52 11.61
CA GLU A 98 -2.99 -19.84 11.42
C GLU A 98 -2.94 -18.94 10.20
N SER A 99 -4.06 -18.80 9.46
CA SER A 99 -4.17 -18.00 8.26
C SER A 99 -5.09 -16.80 8.45
N TYR A 100 -4.96 -15.84 7.55
CA TYR A 100 -5.78 -14.64 7.49
C TYR A 100 -6.37 -14.46 6.10
N ARG A 101 -7.59 -13.99 6.06
CA ARG A 101 -8.25 -13.56 4.83
C ARG A 101 -8.37 -12.05 4.81
N PHE A 102 -7.96 -11.46 3.70
CA PHE A 102 -7.94 -10.02 3.46
C PHE A 102 -9.01 -9.64 2.45
N LYS A 103 -9.79 -8.60 2.76
CA LYS A 103 -10.70 -7.95 1.81
C LYS A 103 -10.68 -6.45 2.02
N GLY A 104 -10.60 -5.69 0.94
CA GLY A 104 -10.61 -4.23 1.01
C GLY A 104 -11.05 -3.59 -0.30
N GLU A 105 -11.32 -2.30 -0.20
CA GLU A 105 -11.66 -1.46 -1.34
C GLU A 105 -11.05 -0.08 -1.11
N ALA A 106 -10.45 0.49 -2.16
CA ALA A 106 -9.90 1.84 -2.14
C ALA A 106 -10.30 2.57 -3.41
N ASP A 107 -10.83 3.77 -3.26
CA ASP A 107 -11.02 4.70 -4.37
C ASP A 107 -9.76 5.54 -4.54
N LEU A 108 -8.97 5.25 -5.56
CA LEU A 108 -7.73 5.96 -5.88
C LEU A 108 -7.97 7.17 -6.79
N GLY A 109 -9.24 7.47 -7.07
CA GLY A 109 -9.63 8.56 -7.93
C GLY A 109 -9.57 8.22 -9.43
N ARG A 110 -10.28 9.01 -10.21
CA ARG A 110 -10.49 8.77 -11.65
C ARG A 110 -9.19 8.72 -12.47
N LEU A 111 -8.18 9.50 -12.08
CA LEU A 111 -6.88 9.55 -12.76
C LEU A 111 -6.01 8.32 -12.47
N ALA A 112 -6.20 7.70 -11.31
CA ALA A 112 -5.47 6.51 -10.89
C ALA A 112 -6.25 5.19 -11.12
N GLY A 113 -7.30 5.21 -11.92
CA GLY A 113 -8.06 4.00 -12.30
C GLY A 113 -9.35 3.78 -11.52
N GLY A 114 -9.72 4.66 -10.58
CA GLY A 114 -10.96 4.60 -9.84
C GLY A 114 -10.92 3.66 -8.64
N VAL A 115 -11.95 2.84 -8.49
CA VAL A 115 -12.11 1.93 -7.34
C VAL A 115 -11.36 0.63 -7.57
N TYR A 116 -10.47 0.31 -6.63
CA TYR A 116 -9.72 -0.93 -6.55
C TYR A 116 -10.30 -1.84 -5.47
N ARG A 117 -10.52 -3.08 -5.82
CA ARG A 117 -10.90 -4.14 -4.88
C ARG A 117 -9.74 -5.08 -4.65
N TYR A 118 -9.55 -5.44 -3.39
CA TYR A 118 -8.46 -6.29 -2.92
C TYR A 118 -9.04 -7.50 -2.22
N ASP A 119 -8.51 -8.67 -2.52
CA ASP A 119 -8.74 -9.88 -1.77
C ASP A 119 -7.47 -10.75 -1.73
N GLY A 120 -7.28 -11.47 -0.64
CA GLY A 120 -6.09 -12.28 -0.49
C GLY A 120 -6.09 -13.13 0.76
N ASN A 121 -5.00 -13.83 0.91
CA ASN A 121 -4.74 -14.69 2.07
C ASN A 121 -3.31 -14.45 2.56
N GLY A 122 -3.08 -14.79 3.80
CA GLY A 122 -1.74 -14.69 4.36
C GLY A 122 -1.59 -15.43 5.67
N THR A 123 -0.38 -15.39 6.18
CA THR A 123 0.02 -15.87 7.49
C THR A 123 0.77 -14.76 8.23
N ASN A 124 1.37 -15.04 9.37
CA ASN A 124 2.25 -14.09 10.04
C ASN A 124 3.55 -13.79 9.27
N ALA A 125 3.88 -14.60 8.26
CA ALA A 125 5.14 -14.52 7.51
C ALA A 125 5.00 -13.97 6.08
N GLY A 126 3.85 -14.17 5.45
CA GLY A 126 3.62 -13.76 4.06
C GLY A 126 2.17 -13.45 3.77
N ILE A 127 1.93 -12.55 2.83
CA ILE A 127 0.61 -12.14 2.35
C ILE A 127 0.62 -12.11 0.83
N ASP A 128 -0.35 -12.78 0.24
CA ASP A 128 -0.62 -12.74 -1.20
C ASP A 128 -2.01 -12.15 -1.43
N MET A 129 -2.08 -11.07 -2.19
CA MET A 129 -3.33 -10.40 -2.54
C MET A 129 -3.47 -10.21 -4.03
N ASN A 130 -4.72 -10.29 -4.50
CA ASN A 130 -5.10 -9.84 -5.83
C ASN A 130 -5.75 -8.46 -5.70
N TYR A 131 -5.53 -7.63 -6.70
CA TYR A 131 -6.26 -6.38 -6.86
C TYR A 131 -6.91 -6.30 -8.23
N ARG A 132 -8.05 -5.60 -8.29
CA ARG A 132 -8.78 -5.39 -9.54
C ARG A 132 -9.48 -4.05 -9.55
N ALA A 133 -9.27 -3.32 -10.63
CA ALA A 133 -10.00 -2.12 -10.99
C ALA A 133 -10.52 -2.22 -12.42
N SER A 134 -11.21 -1.19 -12.92
CA SER A 134 -11.75 -1.18 -14.28
C SER A 134 -10.69 -1.22 -15.38
N LYS A 135 -9.49 -0.69 -15.09
CA LYS A 135 -8.38 -0.53 -16.05
C LYS A 135 -7.03 -1.02 -15.51
N ASP A 136 -7.05 -1.82 -14.47
CA ASP A 136 -5.84 -2.44 -13.92
C ASP A 136 -6.23 -3.63 -13.05
N PHE A 137 -5.38 -4.65 -13.04
CA PHE A 137 -5.49 -5.81 -12.18
C PHE A 137 -4.13 -6.49 -12.03
N GLY A 138 -3.94 -7.15 -10.92
CA GLY A 138 -2.65 -7.78 -10.64
C GLY A 138 -2.55 -8.30 -9.22
N THR A 139 -1.31 -8.38 -8.73
CA THR A 139 -0.99 -9.03 -7.45
C THR A 139 -0.10 -8.17 -6.56
N PHE A 140 -0.24 -8.39 -5.26
CA PHE A 140 0.70 -7.97 -4.23
C PHE A 140 1.26 -9.21 -3.55
N GLU A 141 2.57 -9.26 -3.41
CA GLU A 141 3.29 -10.27 -2.63
C GLU A 141 4.06 -9.55 -1.53
N LEU A 142 3.79 -9.89 -0.28
CA LEU A 142 4.36 -9.22 0.88
C LEU A 142 4.96 -10.23 1.86
N GLU A 143 6.09 -9.87 2.45
CA GLU A 143 6.76 -10.61 3.51
C GLU A 143 7.17 -9.69 4.66
N ARG A 144 7.60 -10.25 5.77
CA ARG A 144 8.15 -9.46 6.87
C ARG A 144 9.51 -8.87 6.49
N PRO A 145 9.76 -7.58 6.78
CA PRO A 145 11.10 -7.03 6.61
C PRO A 145 12.08 -7.78 7.50
N LYS A 146 13.25 -8.08 6.96
CA LYS A 146 14.38 -8.57 7.76
C LYS A 146 14.94 -7.37 8.53
N ASP A 147 15.15 -7.52 9.83
CA ASP A 147 15.48 -6.44 10.79
C ASP A 147 16.84 -5.73 10.57
N ILE A 148 17.23 -5.46 9.35
CA ILE A 148 18.51 -4.82 9.01
C ILE A 148 18.29 -3.54 8.18
N GLU A 149 17.15 -2.85 8.32
CA GLU A 149 16.99 -1.53 7.70
C GLU A 149 16.27 -0.54 8.61
#